data_06806b602d9b35f58d854b7ebab5815a
#
_entry.id   06806b602d9b35f58d854b7ebab5815a
#
_cell.length_a   1.000
_cell.length_b   1.000
_cell.length_c   1.000
_cell.angle_alpha   90.00
_cell.angle_beta   90.00
_cell.angle_gamma   90.00
#
_symmetry.space_group_name_H-M   'P 1'
#
loop_
_entity.id
_entity.type
_entity.pdbx_description
1 polymer ?
#
loop_
_entity_poly.entity_id
_entity_poly.type
_entity_poly.pdbx_seq_one_letter_code
_entity_poly.pdbx_strand_id
1 'polypeptide(L)'
;MWFQMRKVDLGFLESAAKTSVVSYTLRAARHEVWAAVVDPATWPHWWPGVTAASYRGAPPYGVGTFRQATVSGQRYEEYVVARDEGRRWAYYIDRATVPIATAQLECTEFDDDGLGTRVHWTVAHDRRLLLWLVGPLFPRIMQSLFKRAMDNLDTYLAAQRATPRHSVGPEGHGI
;
A
#
# COMPACT_ATOMS: atom_id res chain seq x y z
N MET A 1 -6.77 -10.58 -20.03
CA MET A 1 -5.80 -11.70 -19.83
C MET A 1 -5.13 -11.50 -18.48
N TRP A 2 -4.77 -12.59 -17.75
CA TRP A 2 -4.04 -12.53 -16.49
C TRP A 2 -2.61 -13.04 -16.71
N PHE A 3 -1.65 -12.39 -16.06
CA PHE A 3 -0.25 -12.76 -16.06
C PHE A 3 0.12 -13.19 -14.65
N GLN A 4 0.39 -14.50 -14.49
CA GLN A 4 0.80 -15.09 -13.22
C GLN A 4 2.22 -14.65 -12.87
N MET A 5 2.47 -14.41 -11.58
CA MET A 5 3.79 -14.12 -11.01
C MET A 5 4.20 -15.24 -10.05
N ARG A 6 5.51 -15.36 -9.81
CA ARG A 6 6.05 -16.31 -8.86
C ARG A 6 5.74 -15.84 -7.44
N LYS A 7 5.25 -16.73 -6.60
CA LYS A 7 5.07 -16.48 -5.16
C LYS A 7 6.42 -16.23 -4.51
N VAL A 8 6.48 -15.24 -3.65
CA VAL A 8 7.68 -14.84 -2.91
C VAL A 8 7.32 -14.48 -1.47
N ASP A 9 8.31 -14.56 -0.58
CA ASP A 9 8.25 -14.15 0.81
C ASP A 9 9.16 -12.93 1.08
N LEU A 10 9.32 -12.55 2.35
CA LEU A 10 10.14 -11.39 2.73
C LEU A 10 11.61 -11.51 2.32
N GLY A 11 12.18 -12.71 2.22
CA GLY A 11 13.55 -12.92 1.74
C GLY A 11 13.76 -12.43 0.29
N PHE A 12 12.68 -12.22 -0.45
CA PHE A 12 12.75 -11.66 -1.79
C PHE A 12 13.20 -10.20 -1.81
N LEU A 13 13.05 -9.43 -0.72
CA LEU A 13 13.58 -8.07 -0.62
C LEU A 13 15.10 -7.99 -0.84
N GLU A 14 15.82 -9.05 -0.44
CA GLU A 14 17.28 -9.15 -0.56
C GLU A 14 17.72 -9.85 -1.85
N SER A 15 16.90 -10.77 -2.36
CA SER A 15 17.26 -11.64 -3.51
C SER A 15 16.71 -11.19 -4.85
N ALA A 16 15.84 -10.19 -4.91
CA ALA A 16 15.24 -9.67 -6.14
C ALA A 16 16.28 -9.08 -7.09
N ALA A 17 16.08 -9.24 -8.39
CA ALA A 17 16.95 -8.67 -9.42
C ALA A 17 17.02 -7.13 -9.34
N LYS A 18 15.97 -6.49 -8.84
CA LYS A 18 15.89 -5.03 -8.62
C LYS A 18 15.07 -4.72 -7.37
N THR A 19 15.61 -3.79 -6.58
CA THR A 19 14.92 -3.22 -5.43
C THR A 19 14.98 -1.69 -5.52
N SER A 20 13.86 -1.04 -5.25
CA SER A 20 13.74 0.41 -5.21
C SER A 20 13.10 0.79 -3.87
N VAL A 21 13.72 1.75 -3.16
CA VAL A 21 13.20 2.27 -1.89
C VAL A 21 12.88 3.74 -2.08
N VAL A 22 11.71 4.17 -1.65
CA VAL A 22 11.31 5.57 -1.56
C VAL A 22 10.84 5.87 -0.14
N SER A 23 11.17 7.05 0.35
CA SER A 23 10.81 7.47 1.71
C SER A 23 10.11 8.81 1.70
N TYR A 24 9.16 8.98 2.63
CA TYR A 24 8.43 10.22 2.81
C TYR A 24 8.05 10.39 4.28
N THR A 25 8.06 11.63 4.78
CA THR A 25 7.59 11.96 6.12
C THR A 25 6.24 12.65 6.05
N LEU A 26 5.22 12.05 6.71
CA LEU A 26 3.88 12.61 6.90
C LEU A 26 3.80 13.29 8.28
N ARG A 27 2.95 14.32 8.37
CA ARG A 27 2.67 15.04 9.63
C ARG A 27 1.69 14.30 10.54
N ALA A 28 1.12 13.20 10.07
CA ALA A 28 0.17 12.38 10.80
C ALA A 28 0.88 11.41 11.76
N ALA A 29 0.21 11.04 12.83
CA ALA A 29 0.70 10.04 13.78
C ALA A 29 0.76 8.65 13.15
N ARG A 30 1.72 7.82 13.58
CA ARG A 30 1.99 6.49 12.99
C ARG A 30 0.75 5.59 12.95
N HIS A 31 -0.06 5.59 13.99
CA HIS A 31 -1.28 4.77 14.02
C HIS A 31 -2.33 5.22 12.97
N GLU A 32 -2.43 6.52 12.66
CA GLU A 32 -3.32 7.05 11.62
C GLU A 32 -2.83 6.65 10.22
N VAL A 33 -1.52 6.83 9.98
CA VAL A 33 -0.89 6.45 8.70
C VAL A 33 -1.01 4.94 8.48
N TRP A 34 -0.69 4.14 9.51
CA TRP A 34 -0.84 2.70 9.48
C TRP A 34 -2.28 2.29 9.12
N ALA A 35 -3.27 2.79 9.85
CA ALA A 35 -4.67 2.44 9.64
C ALA A 35 -5.11 2.71 8.20
N ALA A 36 -4.70 3.86 7.61
CA ALA A 36 -5.05 4.19 6.24
C ALA A 36 -4.31 3.32 5.20
N VAL A 37 -3.04 2.98 5.44
CA VAL A 37 -2.26 2.19 4.47
C VAL A 37 -2.70 0.72 4.46
N VAL A 38 -3.02 0.14 5.62
CA VAL A 38 -3.43 -1.28 5.67
C VAL A 38 -4.90 -1.50 5.34
N ASP A 39 -5.73 -0.46 5.34
CA ASP A 39 -7.14 -0.55 4.93
C ASP A 39 -7.30 -0.22 3.44
N PRO A 40 -7.48 -1.22 2.55
CA PRO A 40 -7.60 -0.99 1.13
C PRO A 40 -8.83 -0.15 0.76
N ALA A 41 -9.87 -0.07 1.60
CA ALA A 41 -11.05 0.74 1.34
C ALA A 41 -10.74 2.25 1.30
N THR A 42 -9.67 2.68 1.95
CA THR A 42 -9.23 4.08 1.94
C THR A 42 -8.46 4.48 0.68
N TRP A 43 -7.85 3.52 -0.02
CA TRP A 43 -6.89 3.76 -1.10
C TRP A 43 -7.42 4.61 -2.27
N PRO A 44 -8.68 4.48 -2.71
CA PRO A 44 -9.23 5.35 -3.75
C PRO A 44 -9.22 6.85 -3.40
N HIS A 45 -9.11 7.19 -2.11
CA HIS A 45 -9.14 8.58 -1.65
C HIS A 45 -7.78 9.27 -1.69
N TRP A 46 -6.68 8.50 -1.69
CA TRP A 46 -5.34 9.08 -1.58
C TRP A 46 -4.31 8.47 -2.53
N TRP A 47 -4.43 7.19 -2.96
CA TRP A 47 -3.46 6.59 -3.87
C TRP A 47 -3.82 6.89 -5.33
N PRO A 48 -2.95 7.61 -6.09
CA PRO A 48 -3.25 7.99 -7.47
C PRO A 48 -3.50 6.78 -8.37
N GLY A 49 -4.64 6.82 -9.09
CA GLY A 49 -5.02 5.77 -10.03
C GLY A 49 -5.71 4.55 -9.42
N VAL A 50 -5.78 4.42 -8.10
CA VAL A 50 -6.59 3.38 -7.47
C VAL A 50 -8.06 3.77 -7.57
N THR A 51 -8.87 2.87 -8.13
CA THR A 51 -10.33 3.05 -8.25
C THR A 51 -11.10 2.09 -7.35
N ALA A 52 -10.51 0.96 -6.98
CA ALA A 52 -11.07 0.00 -6.03
C ALA A 52 -9.96 -0.82 -5.39
N ALA A 53 -10.09 -1.13 -4.10
CA ALA A 53 -9.26 -2.11 -3.43
C ALA A 53 -10.05 -2.73 -2.27
N SER A 54 -9.88 -4.04 -2.03
CA SER A 54 -10.59 -4.75 -0.97
C SER A 54 -9.87 -6.03 -0.58
N TYR A 55 -10.00 -6.42 0.70
CA TYR A 55 -9.69 -7.77 1.15
C TYR A 55 -10.84 -8.72 0.82
N ARG A 56 -10.54 -10.00 0.61
CA ARG A 56 -11.55 -11.06 0.52
C ARG A 56 -11.70 -11.74 1.88
N GLY A 57 -12.94 -12.04 2.25
CA GLY A 57 -13.28 -12.69 3.52
C GLY A 57 -13.57 -11.69 4.64
N ALA A 58 -13.74 -12.25 5.84
CA ALA A 58 -14.00 -11.47 7.05
C ALA A 58 -12.71 -11.22 7.85
N PRO A 59 -12.61 -10.09 8.58
CA PRO A 59 -11.50 -9.86 9.48
C PRO A 59 -11.43 -10.92 10.60
N PRO A 60 -10.27 -11.11 11.26
CA PRO A 60 -9.08 -10.27 11.17
C PRO A 60 -8.24 -10.56 9.93
N TYR A 61 -7.71 -9.50 9.28
CA TYR A 61 -6.82 -9.61 8.14
C TYR A 61 -5.37 -9.72 8.61
N GLY A 62 -4.64 -10.69 8.08
CA GLY A 62 -3.25 -10.98 8.46
C GLY A 62 -2.46 -11.62 7.32
N VAL A 63 -1.35 -12.25 7.64
CA VAL A 63 -0.55 -13.02 6.67
C VAL A 63 -1.42 -14.08 6.00
N GLY A 64 -1.29 -14.20 4.67
CA GLY A 64 -2.11 -15.08 3.84
C GLY A 64 -3.43 -14.45 3.37
N THR A 65 -3.83 -13.28 3.86
CA THR A 65 -5.04 -12.60 3.40
C THR A 65 -4.90 -12.20 1.93
N PHE A 66 -5.92 -12.55 1.15
CA PHE A 66 -6.04 -12.17 -0.25
C PHE A 66 -6.62 -10.75 -0.38
N ARG A 67 -6.02 -9.95 -1.26
CA ARG A 67 -6.47 -8.62 -1.62
C ARG A 67 -6.59 -8.48 -3.14
N GLN A 68 -7.58 -7.71 -3.59
CA GLN A 68 -7.68 -7.24 -4.96
C GLN A 68 -7.56 -5.72 -5.01
N ALA A 69 -6.89 -5.21 -6.04
CA ALA A 69 -6.82 -3.79 -6.33
C ALA A 69 -7.02 -3.52 -7.82
N THR A 70 -7.61 -2.37 -8.15
CA THR A 70 -7.69 -1.84 -9.51
C THR A 70 -6.95 -0.51 -9.55
N VAL A 71 -5.86 -0.46 -10.31
CA VAL A 71 -4.99 0.70 -10.43
C VAL A 71 -4.88 1.08 -11.91
N SER A 72 -5.29 2.30 -12.28
CA SER A 72 -5.27 2.79 -13.67
C SER A 72 -5.93 1.81 -14.67
N GLY A 73 -7.06 1.19 -14.25
CA GLY A 73 -7.80 0.22 -15.03
C GLY A 73 -7.20 -1.20 -15.06
N GLN A 74 -6.03 -1.41 -14.49
CA GLN A 74 -5.39 -2.74 -14.38
C GLN A 74 -5.76 -3.39 -13.03
N ARG A 75 -6.00 -4.70 -13.04
CA ARG A 75 -6.35 -5.45 -11.84
C ARG A 75 -5.14 -6.22 -11.34
N TYR A 76 -5.02 -6.24 -10.02
CA TYR A 76 -3.98 -6.93 -9.27
C TYR A 76 -4.60 -7.86 -8.24
N GLU A 77 -4.06 -9.04 -8.09
CA GLU A 77 -4.36 -9.98 -7.01
C GLU A 77 -3.10 -10.21 -6.19
N GLU A 78 -3.24 -10.08 -4.88
CA GLU A 78 -2.13 -9.94 -3.95
C GLU A 78 -2.38 -10.73 -2.68
N TYR A 79 -1.29 -11.16 -2.04
CA TYR A 79 -1.35 -11.84 -0.74
C TYR A 79 -0.44 -11.16 0.27
N VAL A 80 -0.97 -10.90 1.45
CA VAL A 80 -0.20 -10.35 2.57
C VAL A 80 0.82 -11.38 3.04
N VAL A 81 2.09 -10.97 3.19
CA VAL A 81 3.20 -11.81 3.70
C VAL A 81 3.77 -11.32 5.02
N ALA A 82 3.52 -10.07 5.40
CA ALA A 82 3.85 -9.54 6.72
C ALA A 82 2.82 -8.51 7.16
N ARG A 83 2.50 -8.52 8.45
CA ARG A 83 1.68 -7.52 9.12
C ARG A 83 2.15 -7.37 10.56
N ASP A 84 3.17 -6.55 10.76
CA ASP A 84 3.68 -6.20 12.07
C ASP A 84 3.04 -4.86 12.45
N GLU A 85 2.08 -4.87 13.38
CA GLU A 85 1.19 -3.76 13.70
C GLU A 85 1.94 -2.45 13.94
N GLY A 86 1.58 -1.41 13.17
CA GLY A 86 2.20 -0.09 13.23
C GLY A 86 3.66 -0.02 12.75
N ARG A 87 4.25 -1.11 12.25
CA ARG A 87 5.68 -1.16 11.91
C ARG A 87 5.95 -1.59 10.48
N ARG A 88 5.33 -2.67 10.00
CA ARG A 88 5.61 -3.22 8.66
C ARG A 88 4.37 -3.91 8.10
N TRP A 89 4.13 -3.63 6.83
CA TRP A 89 3.12 -4.30 6.04
C TRP A 89 3.68 -4.65 4.66
N ALA A 90 3.60 -5.93 4.28
CA ALA A 90 4.14 -6.41 3.03
C ALA A 90 3.20 -7.41 2.35
N TYR A 91 3.24 -7.40 1.01
CA TYR A 91 2.46 -8.31 0.17
C TYR A 91 3.22 -8.60 -1.13
N TYR A 92 2.96 -9.76 -1.71
CA TYR A 92 3.39 -10.05 -3.07
C TYR A 92 2.21 -10.00 -4.04
N ILE A 93 2.50 -9.71 -5.30
CA ILE A 93 1.51 -9.74 -6.38
C ILE A 93 1.51 -11.16 -6.96
N ASP A 94 0.36 -11.86 -6.86
CA ASP A 94 0.18 -13.21 -7.40
C ASP A 94 -0.07 -13.18 -8.90
N ARG A 95 -0.93 -12.25 -9.36
CA ARG A 95 -1.20 -12.02 -10.78
C ARG A 95 -1.73 -10.61 -11.06
N ALA A 96 -1.51 -10.15 -12.28
CA ALA A 96 -2.00 -8.86 -12.77
C ALA A 96 -2.53 -8.97 -14.20
N THR A 97 -3.37 -8.00 -14.60
CA THR A 97 -3.84 -7.92 -16.00
C THR A 97 -2.84 -7.23 -16.94
N VAL A 98 -1.69 -6.82 -16.40
CA VAL A 98 -0.55 -6.24 -17.13
C VAL A 98 0.73 -7.03 -16.82
N PRO A 99 1.61 -7.29 -17.81
CA PRO A 99 2.82 -8.11 -17.63
C PRO A 99 3.98 -7.30 -17.04
N ILE A 100 3.84 -6.79 -15.79
CA ILE A 100 4.82 -5.91 -15.15
C ILE A 100 6.09 -6.63 -14.70
N ALA A 101 5.96 -7.83 -14.11
CA ALA A 101 7.07 -8.55 -13.53
C ALA A 101 6.87 -10.07 -13.62
N THR A 102 7.92 -10.85 -13.35
CA THR A 102 7.83 -12.32 -13.13
C THR A 102 7.67 -12.65 -11.64
N ALA A 103 8.08 -11.73 -10.75
CA ALA A 103 7.83 -11.72 -9.32
C ALA A 103 7.87 -10.27 -8.83
N GLN A 104 7.00 -9.91 -7.89
CA GLN A 104 7.00 -8.59 -7.25
C GLN A 104 6.52 -8.71 -5.80
N LEU A 105 7.24 -8.03 -4.91
CA LEU A 105 6.88 -7.87 -3.50
C LEU A 105 7.00 -6.38 -3.15
N GLU A 106 6.05 -5.90 -2.39
CA GLU A 106 6.05 -4.55 -1.85
C GLU A 106 6.02 -4.60 -0.34
N CYS A 107 6.87 -3.79 0.28
CA CYS A 107 6.99 -3.66 1.72
C CYS A 107 6.91 -2.20 2.12
N THR A 108 6.02 -1.88 3.05
CA THR A 108 5.90 -0.56 3.65
C THR A 108 6.28 -0.65 5.12
N GLU A 109 7.26 0.17 5.53
CA GLU A 109 7.73 0.27 6.91
C GLU A 109 7.44 1.66 7.45
N PHE A 110 7.17 1.75 8.76
CA PHE A 110 6.69 2.96 9.43
C PHE A 110 7.54 3.23 10.67
N ASP A 111 8.21 4.39 10.68
CA ASP A 111 9.03 4.86 11.79
C ASP A 111 8.51 6.19 12.34
N ASP A 112 8.67 6.42 13.64
CA ASP A 112 8.49 7.75 14.22
C ASP A 112 9.73 8.60 13.95
N ASP A 113 9.58 9.82 13.45
CA ASP A 113 10.71 10.72 13.22
C ASP A 113 10.68 11.99 14.10
N GLY A 114 9.82 11.99 15.14
CA GLY A 114 9.65 13.10 16.08
C GLY A 114 8.76 14.24 15.56
N LEU A 115 8.53 14.35 14.26
CA LEU A 115 7.67 15.36 13.62
C LEU A 115 6.40 14.74 13.04
N GLY A 116 6.34 13.40 12.97
CA GLY A 116 5.26 12.63 12.39
C GLY A 116 5.67 11.20 12.10
N THR A 117 5.31 10.68 10.94
CA THR A 117 5.60 9.31 10.53
C THR A 117 6.45 9.29 9.29
N ARG A 118 7.61 8.65 9.36
CA ARG A 118 8.39 8.31 8.18
C ARG A 118 7.94 6.99 7.61
N VAL A 119 7.57 7.00 6.34
CA VAL A 119 7.16 5.83 5.58
C VAL A 119 8.25 5.47 4.58
N HIS A 120 8.69 4.21 4.61
CA HIS A 120 9.60 3.62 3.63
C HIS A 120 8.83 2.62 2.79
N TRP A 121 8.74 2.86 1.49
CA TRP A 121 8.13 1.93 0.55
C TRP A 121 9.20 1.28 -0.31
N THR A 122 9.31 -0.03 -0.16
CA THR A 122 10.24 -0.87 -0.91
C THR A 122 9.47 -1.68 -1.94
N VAL A 123 9.89 -1.59 -3.20
CA VAL A 123 9.39 -2.42 -4.31
C VAL A 123 10.53 -3.29 -4.80
N ALA A 124 10.43 -4.59 -4.55
CA ALA A 124 11.35 -5.61 -5.04
C ALA A 124 10.71 -6.37 -6.19
N HIS A 125 11.41 -6.54 -7.32
CA HIS A 125 10.85 -7.21 -8.48
C HIS A 125 11.90 -7.88 -9.37
N ASP A 126 11.50 -8.97 -10.03
CA ASP A 126 12.20 -9.58 -11.14
C ASP A 126 11.54 -9.11 -12.44
N ARG A 127 12.34 -8.58 -13.38
CA ARG A 127 11.81 -7.89 -14.55
C ARG A 127 11.29 -8.86 -15.61
N ARG A 128 10.18 -8.49 -16.27
CA ARG A 128 9.87 -8.93 -17.62
C ARG A 128 10.58 -8.04 -18.64
N LEU A 129 10.77 -8.55 -19.87
CA LEU A 129 11.45 -7.85 -20.97
C LEU A 129 10.89 -6.44 -21.20
N LEU A 130 9.59 -6.23 -21.04
CA LEU A 130 8.95 -4.92 -21.22
C LEU A 130 9.45 -3.87 -20.20
N LEU A 131 9.66 -4.25 -18.93
CA LEU A 131 10.23 -3.36 -17.91
C LEU A 131 11.72 -3.09 -18.13
N TRP A 132 12.41 -3.93 -18.88
CA TRP A 132 13.79 -3.67 -19.26
C TRP A 132 13.92 -2.43 -20.18
N LEU A 133 12.96 -2.22 -21.07
CA LEU A 133 12.94 -1.06 -22.00
C LEU A 133 12.68 0.27 -21.26
N VAL A 134 11.87 0.29 -20.21
CA VAL A 134 11.57 1.49 -19.41
C VAL A 134 12.40 1.58 -18.12
N GLY A 135 13.34 0.65 -17.94
CA GLY A 135 14.11 0.46 -16.72
C GLY A 135 14.79 1.70 -16.14
N PRO A 136 15.41 2.58 -16.93
CA PRO A 136 16.05 3.80 -16.41
C PRO A 136 15.07 4.83 -15.85
N LEU A 137 13.82 4.86 -16.33
CA LEU A 137 12.79 5.80 -15.91
C LEU A 137 11.94 5.27 -14.75
N PHE A 138 11.90 3.95 -14.56
CA PHE A 138 11.04 3.30 -13.56
C PHE A 138 11.24 3.86 -12.13
N PRO A 139 12.47 4.04 -11.60
CA PRO A 139 12.64 4.60 -10.26
C PRO A 139 12.09 6.03 -10.12
N ARG A 140 12.25 6.88 -11.16
CA ARG A 140 11.72 8.26 -11.14
C ARG A 140 10.19 8.28 -11.17
N ILE A 141 9.58 7.39 -11.97
CA ILE A 141 8.13 7.24 -12.03
C ILE A 141 7.60 6.78 -10.67
N MET A 142 8.21 5.77 -10.06
CA MET A 142 7.81 5.26 -8.74
C MET A 142 7.98 6.30 -7.65
N GLN A 143 9.09 7.06 -7.65
CA GLN A 143 9.32 8.15 -6.71
C GLN A 143 8.25 9.25 -6.83
N SER A 144 7.91 9.67 -8.06
CA SER A 144 6.88 10.68 -8.31
C SER A 144 5.50 10.19 -7.87
N LEU A 145 5.16 8.94 -8.20
CA LEU A 145 3.89 8.31 -7.82
C LEU A 145 3.76 8.23 -6.29
N PHE A 146 4.79 7.71 -5.62
CA PHE A 146 4.79 7.58 -4.17
C PHE A 146 4.70 8.94 -3.47
N LYS A 147 5.49 9.93 -3.93
CA LYS A 147 5.39 11.29 -3.38
C LYS A 147 3.96 11.83 -3.48
N ARG A 148 3.32 11.72 -4.63
CA ARG A 148 1.93 12.17 -4.83
C ARG A 148 0.95 11.40 -3.93
N ALA A 149 1.15 10.09 -3.77
CA ALA A 149 0.34 9.27 -2.87
C ALA A 149 0.46 9.75 -1.42
N MET A 150 1.67 10.05 -0.97
CA MET A 150 1.92 10.51 0.41
C MET A 150 1.42 11.94 0.64
N ASP A 151 1.56 12.86 -0.33
CA ASP A 151 0.98 14.21 -0.26
C ASP A 151 -0.56 14.14 -0.13
N ASN A 152 -1.19 13.26 -0.91
CA ASN A 152 -2.64 13.03 -0.84
C ASN A 152 -3.04 12.39 0.49
N LEU A 153 -2.26 11.42 0.99
CA LEU A 153 -2.52 10.76 2.26
C LEU A 153 -2.44 11.75 3.43
N ASP A 154 -1.44 12.63 3.45
CA ASP A 154 -1.31 13.67 4.48
C ASP A 154 -2.53 14.61 4.47
N THR A 155 -3.01 14.98 3.28
CA THR A 155 -4.23 15.78 3.08
C THR A 155 -5.49 15.03 3.54
N TYR A 156 -5.62 13.76 3.16
CA TYR A 156 -6.74 12.90 3.53
C TYR A 156 -6.84 12.75 5.05
N LEU A 157 -5.73 12.45 5.73
CA LEU A 157 -5.68 12.32 7.19
C LEU A 157 -5.95 13.64 7.92
N ALA A 158 -5.47 14.76 7.39
CA ALA A 158 -5.78 16.09 7.93
C ALA A 158 -7.28 16.39 7.86
N ALA A 159 -7.93 16.06 6.75
CA ALA A 159 -9.38 16.24 6.59
C ALA A 159 -10.19 15.34 7.56
N GLN A 160 -9.74 14.11 7.77
CA GLN A 160 -10.37 13.19 8.74
C GLN A 160 -10.32 13.73 10.18
N ARG A 161 -9.20 14.35 10.57
CA ARG A 161 -9.05 14.98 11.90
C ARG A 161 -9.92 16.25 12.05
N ALA A 162 -10.13 16.97 10.97
CA ALA A 162 -10.94 18.21 10.98
C ALA A 162 -12.46 17.93 11.03
N THR A 163 -12.90 16.70 10.68
CA THR A 163 -14.32 16.32 10.72
C THR A 163 -14.70 15.94 12.15
N PRO A 164 -15.58 16.71 12.85
CA PRO A 164 -16.00 16.34 14.21
C PRO A 164 -16.66 14.97 14.20
N ARG A 165 -16.19 14.04 15.03
CA ARG A 165 -16.94 12.80 15.30
C ARG A 165 -18.26 13.22 15.95
N HIS A 166 -19.37 13.09 15.24
CA HIS A 166 -20.69 13.19 15.85
C HIS A 166 -20.76 12.06 16.91
N SER A 167 -20.61 12.48 18.17
CA SER A 167 -20.96 11.61 19.29
C SER A 167 -22.47 11.41 19.22
N VAL A 168 -22.88 10.22 18.82
CA VAL A 168 -24.26 9.76 19.08
C VAL A 168 -24.37 9.71 20.61
N GLY A 169 -25.03 10.74 21.16
CA GLY A 169 -25.37 10.79 22.56
C GLY A 169 -26.26 9.58 22.91
N PRO A 170 -26.17 9.05 24.14
CA PRO A 170 -27.07 7.99 24.58
C PRO A 170 -28.49 8.54 24.53
N GLU A 171 -29.35 7.92 23.71
CA GLU A 171 -30.80 8.17 23.79
C GLU A 171 -31.26 7.86 25.21
N GLY A 172 -31.63 8.92 25.91
CA GLY A 172 -32.18 8.84 27.23
C GLY A 172 -33.49 8.05 27.18
N HIS A 173 -33.51 6.89 27.80
CA HIS A 173 -34.72 6.24 28.20
C HIS A 173 -35.35 7.12 29.30
N GLY A 174 -36.32 7.93 28.92
CA GLY A 174 -37.26 8.59 29.84
C GLY A 174 -38.55 7.82 29.89
N ILE A 175 -38.75 7.19 31.04
CA ILE A 175 -40.01 6.86 31.76
C ILE A 175 -41.25 6.61 30.89
#